data_490674f39e59093f0cf3c2ca41dd18c0
#
_entry.id   490674f39e59093f0cf3c2ca41dd18c0
#
_cell.length_a   1.000
_cell.length_b   1.000
_cell.length_c   1.000
_cell.angle_alpha   90.00
_cell.angle_beta   90.00
_cell.angle_gamma   90.00
#
_symmetry.space_group_name_H-M   'P 1'
#
loop_
_entity.id
_entity.type
_entity.pdbx_description
1 polymer ?
#
loop_
_entity_poly.entity_id
_entity_poly.type
_entity_poly.pdbx_seq_one_letter_code
_entity_poly.pdbx_strand_id
1 'polypeptide(L)'
;SPAASDVYKRQVLDGKAMIWSSDRAGFRSHGSWGAERDVYIMFFDGEAYDKFRLSKEELALVEADENKDKDEDKTSDKDSDKKKEDKDKPVAPLKFDLENRKDRIIRLTAHSSSLGDAVLAPKGDKLYYCAAFEKGFDLWEHDLKEKSTKLLLKNVGRGTLFADKKVENLYLTAGGKLKKIELKDSKEKPIAFKAEFAYRPAEERAYIFHHAWRQVLDKFYDPTLRGMDWKGYETAYARFLPHINNNFDFQEMLSELLGELNGSHTGARYNPGLTGPETASLGAFFDNAYTGDGLKIEEIIAKGPLTLADSQIKKGCIIEKIDGTPIKKDADYYPLLSGKVGKKVMLSVYDPTSKQRFEEQVKAISNGEQSNLLYKRWIENCQETVDKLSNGQIGYVHVRGMNSESFREVYSALLGRCRNKKAVIVDTR
;
A
#
# COMPACT_ATOMS: atom_id res chain seq x y z
N SER A 1 -12.45 -20.75 8.33
CA SER A 1 -11.29 -20.00 7.88
C SER A 1 -11.38 -19.88 6.37
N PRO A 2 -11.48 -18.70 5.78
CA PRO A 2 -11.32 -18.58 4.35
C PRO A 2 -9.95 -19.15 4.00
N ALA A 3 -9.93 -20.02 3.00
CA ALA A 3 -8.72 -20.59 2.47
C ALA A 3 -7.71 -19.46 2.25
N ALA A 4 -6.47 -19.69 2.66
CA ALA A 4 -5.35 -18.82 2.35
C ALA A 4 -5.51 -18.38 0.88
N SER A 5 -5.57 -17.08 0.63
CA SER A 5 -5.77 -16.58 -0.72
C SER A 5 -4.52 -16.89 -1.52
N ASP A 6 -4.51 -18.06 -2.15
CA ASP A 6 -3.49 -18.45 -3.10
C ASP A 6 -3.60 -17.53 -4.32
N VAL A 7 -2.79 -16.49 -4.34
CA VAL A 7 -2.80 -15.49 -5.41
C VAL A 7 -1.68 -15.83 -6.40
N TYR A 8 -2.04 -15.88 -7.69
CA TYR A 8 -1.16 -16.10 -8.83
C TYR A 8 -0.45 -17.45 -8.88
N LYS A 9 -1.16 -18.42 -9.45
CA LYS A 9 -0.59 -19.72 -9.84
C LYS A 9 0.04 -19.59 -11.22
N ARG A 10 1.36 -19.85 -11.33
CA ARG A 10 2.09 -19.83 -12.60
C ARG A 10 2.71 -21.18 -12.86
N GLN A 11 2.45 -21.73 -14.05
CA GLN A 11 3.19 -22.88 -14.53
C GLN A 11 4.63 -22.50 -14.87
N VAL A 12 5.57 -23.34 -14.50
CA VAL A 12 7.01 -23.16 -14.68
C VAL A 12 7.65 -24.49 -15.09
N LEU A 13 8.91 -24.46 -15.51
CA LEU A 13 9.67 -25.64 -15.91
C LEU A 13 8.92 -26.48 -16.99
N ASP A 14 8.53 -25.80 -18.06
CA ASP A 14 7.80 -26.42 -19.18
C ASP A 14 6.51 -27.14 -18.74
N GLY A 15 5.83 -26.62 -17.73
CA GLY A 15 4.59 -27.18 -17.20
C GLY A 15 4.75 -28.29 -16.16
N LYS A 16 5.99 -28.71 -15.85
CA LYS A 16 6.27 -29.77 -14.87
C LYS A 16 6.08 -29.33 -13.42
N ALA A 17 6.00 -28.04 -13.17
CA ALA A 17 5.79 -27.47 -11.85
C ALA A 17 4.93 -26.21 -11.88
N MET A 18 4.48 -25.80 -10.72
CA MET A 18 3.71 -24.56 -10.50
C MET A 18 4.26 -23.80 -9.32
N ILE A 19 4.42 -22.49 -9.46
CA ILE A 19 4.69 -21.59 -8.32
C ILE A 19 3.43 -20.82 -7.92
N TRP A 20 3.33 -20.49 -6.65
CA TRP A 20 2.29 -19.63 -6.09
C TRP A 20 2.79 -18.93 -4.82
N SER A 21 2.11 -17.87 -4.42
CA SER A 21 2.35 -17.24 -3.12
C SER A 21 1.39 -17.74 -2.06
N SER A 22 1.87 -17.94 -0.84
CA SER A 22 1.06 -18.39 0.29
C SER A 22 1.55 -17.76 1.61
N ASP A 23 0.60 -17.51 2.51
CA ASP A 23 0.86 -17.02 3.86
C ASP A 23 0.95 -18.12 4.92
N ARG A 24 1.09 -19.39 4.50
CA ARG A 24 1.04 -20.55 5.40
C ARG A 24 2.16 -20.58 6.47
N ALA A 25 3.32 -19.98 6.17
CA ALA A 25 4.46 -19.89 7.08
C ALA A 25 4.76 -18.44 7.52
N GLY A 26 4.10 -17.44 6.92
CA GLY A 26 4.32 -16.05 7.23
C GLY A 26 3.57 -15.58 8.47
N PHE A 27 4.03 -14.48 9.04
CA PHE A 27 3.32 -13.81 10.12
C PHE A 27 1.96 -13.31 9.62
N ARG A 28 0.90 -13.61 10.39
CA ARG A 28 -0.46 -13.12 10.13
C ARG A 28 -0.84 -12.07 11.15
N SER A 29 -1.32 -10.94 10.67
CA SER A 29 -1.87 -9.91 11.55
C SER A 29 -3.21 -10.39 12.14
N HIS A 30 -3.56 -9.81 13.28
CA HIS A 30 -4.86 -10.03 13.90
C HIS A 30 -6.01 -9.61 12.96
N GLY A 31 -7.10 -10.37 12.97
CA GLY A 31 -8.33 -10.01 12.25
C GLY A 31 -8.22 -10.04 10.71
N SER A 32 -7.29 -10.80 10.15
CA SER A 32 -7.10 -10.89 8.68
C SER A 32 -6.65 -9.58 7.99
N TRP A 33 -6.03 -8.66 8.70
CA TRP A 33 -5.50 -7.39 8.17
C TRP A 33 -4.22 -7.53 7.35
N GLY A 34 -3.96 -8.71 6.83
CA GLY A 34 -2.82 -9.02 6.00
C GLY A 34 -1.92 -10.09 6.61
N ALA A 35 -1.04 -10.60 5.79
CA ALA A 35 -0.03 -11.58 6.18
C ALA A 35 1.23 -11.39 5.36
N GLU A 36 2.36 -11.75 5.94
CA GLU A 36 3.58 -11.99 5.19
C GLU A 36 3.41 -13.26 4.37
N ARG A 37 4.03 -13.29 3.20
CA ARG A 37 3.89 -14.37 2.24
C ARG A 37 5.24 -14.89 1.79
N ASP A 38 5.18 -16.11 1.28
CA ASP A 38 6.29 -16.83 0.67
C ASP A 38 5.91 -17.32 -0.71
N VAL A 39 6.92 -17.57 -1.54
CA VAL A 39 6.76 -18.28 -2.81
C VAL A 39 7.02 -19.76 -2.58
N TYR A 40 6.10 -20.59 -3.04
CA TYR A 40 6.21 -22.05 -3.04
C TYR A 40 6.24 -22.58 -4.47
N ILE A 41 6.87 -23.72 -4.65
CA ILE A 41 6.80 -24.52 -5.88
C ILE A 41 6.25 -25.91 -5.55
N MET A 42 5.39 -26.44 -6.43
CA MET A 42 4.92 -27.82 -6.40
C MET A 42 5.24 -28.46 -7.74
N PHE A 43 5.84 -29.64 -7.68
CA PHE A 43 6.18 -30.42 -8.86
C PHE A 43 5.08 -31.44 -9.16
N PHE A 44 4.65 -31.47 -10.43
CA PHE A 44 3.71 -32.47 -10.97
C PHE A 44 4.43 -33.73 -11.43
N ASP A 45 5.75 -33.66 -11.64
CA ASP A 45 6.62 -34.69 -12.16
C ASP A 45 7.71 -34.99 -11.12
N GLY A 46 7.89 -36.26 -10.78
CA GLY A 46 8.87 -36.71 -9.77
C GLY A 46 10.31 -36.52 -10.23
N GLU A 47 10.63 -36.75 -11.51
CA GLU A 47 11.99 -36.57 -12.04
C GLU A 47 12.40 -35.11 -12.02
N ALA A 48 11.46 -34.20 -12.37
CA ALA A 48 11.71 -32.76 -12.26
C ALA A 48 11.93 -32.31 -10.83
N TYR A 49 11.25 -32.92 -9.86
CA TYR A 49 11.45 -32.65 -8.44
C TYR A 49 12.83 -33.10 -7.97
N ASP A 50 13.25 -34.31 -8.35
CA ASP A 50 14.55 -34.87 -7.95
C ASP A 50 15.68 -34.05 -8.59
N LYS A 51 15.60 -33.70 -9.88
CA LYS A 51 16.56 -32.83 -10.57
C LYS A 51 16.65 -31.43 -9.93
N PHE A 52 15.51 -30.87 -9.51
CA PHE A 52 15.50 -29.57 -8.86
C PHE A 52 16.23 -29.55 -7.50
N ARG A 53 16.22 -30.68 -6.78
CA ARG A 53 16.85 -30.81 -5.46
C ARG A 53 18.36 -31.00 -5.51
N LEU A 54 18.91 -31.38 -6.67
CA LEU A 54 20.36 -31.55 -6.82
C LEU A 54 21.12 -30.26 -6.47
N SER A 55 22.28 -30.43 -5.84
CA SER A 55 23.24 -29.35 -5.67
C SER A 55 23.74 -28.85 -7.01
N LYS A 56 24.47 -27.75 -7.02
CA LYS A 56 25.06 -27.19 -8.24
C LYS A 56 26.03 -28.17 -8.90
N GLU A 57 26.85 -28.84 -8.09
CA GLU A 57 27.84 -29.83 -8.51
C GLU A 57 27.18 -31.08 -9.08
N GLU A 58 26.17 -31.63 -8.38
CA GLU A 58 25.42 -32.80 -8.83
C GLU A 58 24.68 -32.52 -10.13
N LEU A 59 24.07 -31.34 -10.25
CA LEU A 59 23.37 -30.94 -11.49
C LEU A 59 24.33 -30.84 -12.68
N ALA A 60 25.54 -30.30 -12.45
CA ALA A 60 26.56 -30.20 -13.49
C ALA A 60 27.03 -31.57 -13.97
N LEU A 61 27.13 -32.58 -13.10
CA LEU A 61 27.44 -33.95 -13.48
C LEU A 61 26.33 -34.57 -14.33
N VAL A 62 25.07 -34.43 -13.90
CA VAL A 62 23.92 -34.95 -14.67
C VAL A 62 23.84 -34.31 -16.06
N GLU A 63 24.02 -32.99 -16.16
CA GLU A 63 24.01 -32.27 -17.42
C GLU A 63 25.19 -32.68 -18.34
N ALA A 64 26.35 -32.99 -17.75
CA ALA A 64 27.51 -33.49 -18.52
C ALA A 64 27.23 -34.88 -19.10
N ASP A 65 26.58 -35.77 -18.38
CA ASP A 65 26.22 -37.11 -18.84
C ASP A 65 25.10 -37.06 -19.90
N GLU A 66 24.04 -36.25 -19.69
CA GLU A 66 22.98 -36.01 -20.70
C GLU A 66 23.51 -35.43 -22.01
N ASN A 67 24.63 -34.69 -21.99
CA ASN A 67 25.26 -34.16 -23.18
C ASN A 67 26.13 -35.20 -23.93
N LYS A 68 26.76 -36.12 -23.19
CA LYS A 68 27.51 -37.24 -23.80
C LYS A 68 26.58 -38.16 -24.60
N ASP A 69 25.44 -38.53 -24.02
CA ASP A 69 24.45 -39.39 -24.69
C ASP A 69 23.89 -38.73 -25.96
N LYS A 70 23.75 -37.40 -25.99
CA LYS A 70 23.31 -36.66 -27.20
C LYS A 70 24.38 -36.55 -28.27
N ASP A 71 25.66 -36.61 -27.94
CA ASP A 71 26.75 -36.58 -28.93
C ASP A 71 27.02 -37.98 -29.51
N GLU A 72 26.77 -39.05 -28.74
CA GLU A 72 26.82 -40.41 -29.25
C GLU A 72 25.69 -40.70 -30.24
N ASP A 73 24.50 -40.16 -30.03
CA ASP A 73 23.36 -40.34 -30.97
C ASP A 73 23.52 -39.53 -32.28
N LYS A 74 24.37 -38.48 -32.29
CA LYS A 74 24.66 -37.67 -33.49
C LYS A 74 25.75 -38.27 -34.39
N THR A 75 26.48 -39.29 -33.95
CA THR A 75 27.52 -39.92 -34.72
C THR A 75 26.99 -41.01 -35.69
N SER A 76 25.71 -41.39 -35.56
CA SER A 76 25.10 -42.42 -36.40
C SER A 76 24.36 -41.93 -37.65
N ASP A 77 24.15 -40.61 -37.84
CA ASP A 77 23.47 -40.05 -39.01
C ASP A 77 24.26 -38.91 -39.66
N LYS A 78 25.26 -39.24 -40.49
CA LYS A 78 25.80 -38.33 -41.48
C LYS A 78 25.06 -38.58 -42.78
N ASP A 79 24.00 -37.89 -43.05
CA ASP A 79 23.73 -37.35 -44.40
C ASP A 79 22.51 -36.40 -44.38
N SER A 80 22.66 -35.36 -45.23
CA SER A 80 21.63 -34.41 -45.68
C SER A 80 21.39 -33.12 -44.91
N ASP A 81 21.96 -32.08 -45.52
CA ASP A 81 21.47 -30.68 -45.46
C ASP A 81 19.96 -30.59 -45.49
N LYS A 82 19.41 -29.90 -44.45
CA LYS A 82 18.31 -28.94 -44.59
C LYS A 82 18.02 -28.26 -43.25
N LYS A 83 18.43 -27.00 -43.14
CA LYS A 83 17.79 -26.06 -42.20
C LYS A 83 16.29 -26.01 -42.51
N LYS A 84 15.48 -26.73 -41.75
CA LYS A 84 14.03 -26.49 -41.63
C LYS A 84 13.76 -25.99 -40.24
N GLU A 85 13.13 -24.81 -40.19
CA GLU A 85 12.59 -24.20 -38.99
C GLU A 85 11.74 -25.22 -38.20
N ASP A 86 12.07 -25.35 -36.94
CA ASP A 86 11.48 -26.27 -35.95
C ASP A 86 10.07 -25.75 -35.54
N LYS A 87 9.13 -25.73 -36.50
CA LYS A 87 7.81 -25.13 -36.27
C LYS A 87 6.66 -26.10 -35.97
N ASP A 88 6.85 -27.42 -36.02
CA ASP A 88 5.72 -28.35 -35.86
C ASP A 88 6.08 -29.73 -35.26
N LYS A 89 6.85 -29.75 -34.16
CA LYS A 89 6.87 -30.97 -33.35
C LYS A 89 5.66 -30.94 -32.40
N PRO A 90 4.79 -31.97 -32.40
CA PRO A 90 3.69 -32.03 -31.44
C PRO A 90 4.26 -32.00 -30.02
N VAL A 91 3.76 -31.05 -29.23
CA VAL A 91 4.14 -30.95 -27.83
C VAL A 91 3.75 -32.24 -27.12
N ALA A 92 4.72 -32.94 -26.53
CA ALA A 92 4.44 -34.15 -25.77
C ALA A 92 3.47 -33.85 -24.62
N PRO A 93 2.46 -34.67 -24.38
CA PRO A 93 1.50 -34.43 -23.29
C PRO A 93 2.22 -34.44 -21.95
N LEU A 94 1.87 -33.48 -21.09
CA LEU A 94 2.40 -33.40 -19.73
C LEU A 94 1.97 -34.63 -18.92
N LYS A 95 2.93 -35.23 -18.24
CA LYS A 95 2.70 -36.36 -17.35
C LYS A 95 2.48 -35.82 -15.95
N PHE A 96 1.30 -36.03 -15.38
CA PHE A 96 0.97 -35.61 -14.03
C PHE A 96 1.02 -36.83 -13.09
N ASP A 97 2.01 -36.87 -12.23
CA ASP A 97 2.02 -37.73 -11.06
C ASP A 97 1.35 -36.99 -9.89
N LEU A 98 0.12 -37.34 -9.61
CA LEU A 98 -0.69 -36.71 -8.54
C LEU A 98 -0.52 -37.43 -7.20
N GLU A 99 0.03 -38.63 -7.17
CA GLU A 99 0.32 -39.37 -5.97
C GLU A 99 1.48 -38.68 -5.23
N ASN A 100 1.36 -38.56 -3.91
CA ASN A 100 2.36 -37.90 -3.06
C ASN A 100 2.76 -36.47 -3.45
N ARG A 101 1.93 -35.78 -4.24
CA ARG A 101 2.24 -34.41 -4.70
C ARG A 101 2.47 -33.41 -3.56
N LYS A 102 1.92 -33.66 -2.38
CA LYS A 102 2.12 -32.81 -1.19
C LYS A 102 3.56 -32.83 -0.69
N ASP A 103 4.27 -33.91 -0.92
CA ASP A 103 5.65 -34.08 -0.48
C ASP A 103 6.64 -33.41 -1.44
N ARG A 104 6.16 -33.00 -2.62
CA ARG A 104 6.92 -32.28 -3.64
C ARG A 104 6.66 -30.77 -3.65
N ILE A 105 6.42 -30.23 -2.48
CA ILE A 105 6.24 -28.77 -2.26
C ILE A 105 7.48 -28.23 -1.56
N ILE A 106 8.09 -27.21 -2.16
CA ILE A 106 9.27 -26.53 -1.60
C ILE A 106 8.97 -25.04 -1.46
N ARG A 107 9.40 -24.45 -0.35
CA ARG A 107 9.44 -23.00 -0.16
C ARG A 107 10.66 -22.43 -0.88
N LEU A 108 10.48 -21.43 -1.75
CA LEU A 108 11.54 -20.82 -2.55
C LEU A 108 12.12 -19.55 -1.91
N THR A 109 11.34 -18.80 -1.13
CA THR A 109 11.81 -17.59 -0.45
C THR A 109 12.53 -17.94 0.85
N ALA A 110 13.65 -17.24 1.11
CA ALA A 110 14.42 -17.43 2.34
C ALA A 110 13.66 -16.91 3.58
N HIS A 111 12.94 -15.79 3.42
CA HIS A 111 12.20 -15.13 4.49
C HIS A 111 10.81 -14.74 4.01
N SER A 112 9.82 -14.84 4.92
CA SER A 112 8.49 -14.30 4.69
C SER A 112 8.54 -12.77 4.62
N SER A 113 7.68 -12.17 3.80
CA SER A 113 7.67 -10.72 3.58
C SER A 113 6.31 -10.22 3.11
N SER A 114 6.14 -8.91 3.07
CA SER A 114 5.10 -8.30 2.26
C SER A 114 5.44 -8.52 0.78
N LEU A 115 4.96 -9.62 0.21
CA LEU A 115 5.28 -10.06 -1.15
C LEU A 115 4.35 -9.37 -2.16
N GLY A 116 4.94 -8.80 -3.21
CA GLY A 116 4.21 -8.28 -4.37
C GLY A 116 3.94 -9.40 -5.39
N ASP A 117 4.97 -9.82 -6.09
CA ASP A 117 4.91 -10.87 -7.11
C ASP A 117 6.29 -11.53 -7.30
N ALA A 118 6.32 -12.69 -7.97
CA ALA A 118 7.55 -13.44 -8.21
C ALA A 118 7.58 -14.13 -9.57
N VAL A 119 8.78 -14.29 -10.13
CA VAL A 119 9.07 -15.01 -11.38
C VAL A 119 10.24 -15.96 -11.15
N LEU A 120 10.07 -17.22 -11.53
CA LEU A 120 11.14 -18.23 -11.53
C LEU A 120 11.82 -18.26 -12.90
N ALA A 121 13.15 -18.29 -12.91
CA ALA A 121 13.93 -18.46 -14.12
C ALA A 121 13.63 -19.83 -14.79
N PRO A 122 13.74 -19.96 -16.14
CA PRO A 122 13.39 -21.20 -16.85
C PRO A 122 14.17 -22.44 -16.39
N LYS A 123 15.40 -22.25 -15.94
CA LYS A 123 16.23 -23.35 -15.40
C LYS A 123 15.87 -23.73 -13.96
N GLY A 124 15.03 -22.97 -13.29
CA GLY A 124 14.68 -23.19 -11.88
C GLY A 124 15.80 -22.86 -10.89
N ASP A 125 16.82 -22.14 -11.33
CA ASP A 125 17.98 -21.77 -10.52
C ASP A 125 17.84 -20.45 -9.78
N LYS A 126 17.04 -19.51 -10.31
CA LYS A 126 16.87 -18.17 -9.76
C LYS A 126 15.40 -17.78 -9.62
N LEU A 127 15.08 -17.18 -8.48
CA LEU A 127 13.78 -16.56 -8.19
C LEU A 127 13.96 -15.03 -8.15
N TYR A 128 13.19 -14.32 -8.97
CA TYR A 128 13.08 -12.86 -8.92
C TYR A 128 11.76 -12.49 -8.26
N TYR A 129 11.79 -11.61 -7.26
CA TYR A 129 10.57 -11.24 -6.55
C TYR A 129 10.60 -9.81 -6.03
N CYS A 130 9.42 -9.18 -6.02
CA CYS A 130 9.19 -7.88 -5.39
C CYS A 130 8.72 -8.09 -3.95
N ALA A 131 9.46 -7.57 -2.98
CA ALA A 131 9.11 -7.69 -1.58
C ALA A 131 9.50 -6.46 -0.78
N ALA A 132 8.70 -6.15 0.25
CA ALA A 132 9.03 -5.15 1.25
C ALA A 132 9.35 -5.84 2.58
N PHE A 133 10.58 -5.60 3.07
CA PHE A 133 11.02 -6.06 4.39
C PHE A 133 10.95 -4.93 5.42
N GLU A 134 11.21 -3.68 5.00
CA GLU A 134 11.15 -2.48 5.84
C GLU A 134 10.24 -1.42 5.22
N LYS A 135 10.78 -0.60 4.33
CA LYS A 135 10.08 0.51 3.68
C LYS A 135 10.14 0.38 2.17
N GLY A 136 8.95 0.32 1.55
CA GLY A 136 8.83 0.22 0.10
C GLY A 136 9.08 -1.20 -0.43
N PHE A 137 8.74 -1.41 -1.69
CA PHE A 137 8.96 -2.67 -2.38
C PHE A 137 10.23 -2.61 -3.21
N ASP A 138 11.12 -3.55 -2.95
CA ASP A 138 12.38 -3.73 -3.65
C ASP A 138 12.33 -4.97 -4.54
N LEU A 139 13.15 -4.98 -5.59
CA LEU A 139 13.34 -6.16 -6.44
C LEU A 139 14.54 -6.96 -5.96
N TRP A 140 14.31 -8.23 -5.70
CA TRP A 140 15.30 -9.18 -5.20
C TRP A 140 15.54 -10.33 -6.18
N GLU A 141 16.77 -10.83 -6.22
CA GLU A 141 17.17 -12.08 -6.84
C GLU A 141 17.55 -13.07 -5.72
N HIS A 142 16.98 -14.26 -5.72
CA HIS A 142 17.40 -15.37 -4.88
C HIS A 142 17.93 -16.50 -5.74
N ASP A 143 19.20 -16.81 -5.60
CA ASP A 143 19.84 -17.98 -6.20
C ASP A 143 19.50 -19.21 -5.37
N LEU A 144 18.74 -20.13 -5.97
CA LEU A 144 18.22 -21.32 -5.29
C LEU A 144 19.27 -22.41 -5.10
N LYS A 145 20.35 -22.36 -5.88
CA LYS A 145 21.48 -23.31 -5.81
C LYS A 145 22.54 -22.84 -4.80
N GLU A 146 22.90 -21.57 -4.88
CA GLU A 146 23.87 -20.95 -3.96
C GLU A 146 23.23 -20.53 -2.62
N LYS A 147 21.87 -20.56 -2.53
CA LYS A 147 21.11 -20.11 -1.36
C LYS A 147 21.45 -18.68 -0.93
N SER A 148 21.75 -17.83 -1.90
CA SER A 148 22.14 -16.44 -1.70
C SER A 148 21.05 -15.50 -2.20
N THR A 149 20.88 -14.34 -1.53
CA THR A 149 19.87 -13.35 -1.89
C THR A 149 20.56 -12.02 -2.17
N LYS A 150 20.23 -11.40 -3.30
CA LYS A 150 20.81 -10.13 -3.75
C LYS A 150 19.69 -9.12 -4.00
N LEU A 151 19.88 -7.90 -3.50
CA LEU A 151 19.07 -6.75 -3.85
C LEU A 151 19.47 -6.25 -5.25
N LEU A 152 18.52 -6.22 -6.18
CA LEU A 152 18.75 -5.70 -7.53
C LEU A 152 18.40 -4.21 -7.64
N LEU A 153 17.20 -3.82 -7.21
CA LEU A 153 16.71 -2.45 -7.30
C LEU A 153 15.87 -2.10 -6.07
N LYS A 154 16.05 -0.87 -5.57
CA LYS A 154 15.26 -0.30 -4.47
C LYS A 154 14.03 0.44 -4.98
N ASN A 155 12.97 0.45 -4.16
CA ASN A 155 11.76 1.27 -4.35
C ASN A 155 11.10 1.09 -5.73
N VAL A 156 11.06 -0.13 -6.24
CA VAL A 156 10.43 -0.43 -7.55
C VAL A 156 8.90 -0.30 -7.52
N GLY A 157 8.30 -0.35 -6.33
CA GLY A 157 6.87 -0.33 -6.09
C GLY A 157 6.25 -1.74 -6.04
N ARG A 158 5.07 -1.84 -5.44
CA ARG A 158 4.28 -3.07 -5.44
C ARG A 158 3.60 -3.23 -6.80
N GLY A 159 3.81 -4.37 -7.45
CA GLY A 159 3.23 -4.59 -8.76
C GLY A 159 3.34 -6.03 -9.22
N THR A 160 2.98 -6.26 -10.49
CA THR A 160 3.06 -7.56 -11.14
C THR A 160 4.32 -7.66 -11.98
N LEU A 161 5.06 -8.76 -11.82
CA LEU A 161 6.26 -9.08 -12.56
C LEU A 161 5.95 -10.00 -13.74
N PHE A 162 6.54 -9.66 -14.88
CA PHE A 162 6.59 -10.49 -16.08
C PHE A 162 8.04 -10.66 -16.50
N ALA A 163 8.34 -11.72 -17.22
CA ALA A 163 9.66 -11.95 -17.81
C ALA A 163 9.53 -12.24 -19.30
N ASP A 164 10.58 -11.93 -20.05
CA ASP A 164 10.73 -12.49 -21.41
C ASP A 164 11.06 -14.00 -21.34
N LYS A 165 11.00 -14.69 -22.48
CA LYS A 165 11.19 -16.15 -22.54
C LYS A 165 12.54 -16.61 -21.98
N LYS A 166 13.58 -15.80 -22.10
CA LYS A 166 14.94 -16.12 -21.64
C LYS A 166 15.23 -15.60 -20.24
N VAL A 167 14.32 -14.77 -19.67
CA VAL A 167 14.52 -14.07 -18.39
C VAL A 167 15.80 -13.23 -18.40
N GLU A 168 16.06 -12.55 -19.52
CA GLU A 168 17.10 -11.52 -19.62
C GLU A 168 16.56 -10.17 -19.13
N ASN A 169 15.25 -9.97 -19.25
CA ASN A 169 14.55 -8.76 -18.82
C ASN A 169 13.31 -9.11 -18.00
N LEU A 170 13.05 -8.32 -16.98
CA LEU A 170 11.79 -8.29 -16.26
C LEU A 170 10.99 -7.06 -16.68
N TYR A 171 9.68 -7.19 -16.62
CA TYR A 171 8.73 -6.10 -16.81
C TYR A 171 7.89 -5.98 -15.56
N LEU A 172 7.78 -4.77 -15.04
CA LEU A 172 7.04 -4.49 -13.81
C LEU A 172 5.95 -3.47 -14.08
N THR A 173 4.71 -3.83 -13.72
CA THR A 173 3.60 -2.87 -13.64
C THR A 173 3.42 -2.45 -12.18
N ALA A 174 3.70 -1.21 -11.85
CA ALA A 174 3.57 -0.69 -10.50
C ALA A 174 3.16 0.78 -10.50
N GLY A 175 2.19 1.16 -9.66
CA GLY A 175 1.74 2.55 -9.53
C GLY A 175 1.26 3.17 -10.85
N GLY A 176 0.59 2.40 -11.71
CA GLY A 176 0.11 2.85 -13.03
C GLY A 176 1.22 3.05 -14.07
N LYS A 177 2.46 2.61 -13.79
CA LYS A 177 3.61 2.73 -14.70
C LYS A 177 4.07 1.34 -15.13
N LEU A 178 4.57 1.25 -16.36
CA LEU A 178 5.20 0.07 -16.91
C LEU A 178 6.71 0.33 -17.04
N LYS A 179 7.51 -0.61 -16.53
CA LYS A 179 8.97 -0.52 -16.51
C LYS A 179 9.58 -1.79 -17.05
N LYS A 180 10.67 -1.66 -17.81
CA LYS A 180 11.57 -2.74 -18.20
C LYS A 180 12.80 -2.71 -17.28
N ILE A 181 13.21 -3.87 -16.78
CA ILE A 181 14.39 -4.04 -15.93
C ILE A 181 15.33 -5.01 -16.63
N GLU A 182 16.50 -4.53 -17.04
CA GLU A 182 17.56 -5.33 -17.66
C GLU A 182 18.36 -6.02 -16.54
N LEU A 183 18.28 -7.35 -16.46
CA LEU A 183 18.90 -8.10 -15.34
C LEU A 183 20.42 -8.08 -15.37
N LYS A 184 21.03 -7.92 -16.55
CA LYS A 184 22.50 -7.90 -16.73
C LYS A 184 23.19 -6.82 -15.88
N ASP A 185 22.60 -5.64 -15.80
CA ASP A 185 23.18 -4.47 -15.13
C ASP A 185 22.21 -3.82 -14.13
N SER A 186 21.07 -4.47 -13.87
CA SER A 186 20.01 -4.02 -12.97
C SER A 186 19.51 -2.60 -13.30
N LYS A 187 19.41 -2.28 -14.59
CA LYS A 187 18.91 -0.97 -15.03
C LYS A 187 17.42 -0.98 -15.28
N GLU A 188 16.76 0.01 -14.72
CA GLU A 188 15.34 0.29 -14.93
C GLU A 188 15.16 1.28 -16.08
N LYS A 189 14.24 0.97 -17.01
CA LYS A 189 13.82 1.85 -18.11
C LYS A 189 12.29 1.98 -18.11
N PRO A 190 11.73 3.19 -18.07
CA PRO A 190 10.29 3.36 -18.20
C PRO A 190 9.84 3.00 -19.62
N ILE A 191 8.68 2.34 -19.73
CA ILE A 191 7.99 2.14 -21.00
C ILE A 191 6.84 3.12 -21.06
N ALA A 192 6.97 4.14 -21.89
CA ALA A 192 5.93 5.13 -22.09
C ALA A 192 4.87 4.57 -23.05
N PHE A 193 3.62 4.75 -22.70
CA PHE A 193 2.49 4.48 -23.58
C PHE A 193 1.44 5.59 -23.44
N LYS A 194 0.64 5.77 -24.49
CA LYS A 194 -0.55 6.62 -24.49
C LYS A 194 -1.72 5.76 -24.90
N ALA A 195 -2.82 5.90 -24.18
CA ALA A 195 -4.09 5.28 -24.53
C ALA A 195 -5.21 6.31 -24.37
N GLU A 196 -6.09 6.36 -25.33
CA GLU A 196 -7.31 7.18 -25.31
C GLU A 196 -8.51 6.24 -25.18
N PHE A 197 -9.47 6.62 -24.37
CA PHE A 197 -10.73 5.90 -24.24
C PHE A 197 -11.88 6.90 -24.05
N ALA A 198 -13.06 6.54 -24.51
CA ALA A 198 -14.26 7.32 -24.30
C ALA A 198 -14.80 7.03 -22.89
N TYR A 199 -14.73 8.03 -22.02
CA TYR A 199 -15.22 7.92 -20.65
C TYR A 199 -16.66 8.39 -20.56
N ARG A 200 -17.56 7.52 -20.12
CA ARG A 200 -19.00 7.80 -19.95
C ARG A 200 -19.40 7.62 -18.49
N PRO A 201 -19.30 8.67 -17.68
CA PRO A 201 -19.46 8.57 -16.22
C PRO A 201 -20.80 8.02 -15.76
N ALA A 202 -21.89 8.34 -16.48
CA ALA A 202 -23.22 7.85 -16.12
C ALA A 202 -23.36 6.33 -16.35
N GLU A 203 -22.84 5.82 -17.48
CA GLU A 203 -22.84 4.39 -17.79
C GLU A 203 -21.94 3.63 -16.84
N GLU A 204 -20.78 4.20 -16.49
CA GLU A 204 -19.86 3.60 -15.50
C GLU A 204 -20.52 3.50 -14.13
N ARG A 205 -21.16 4.55 -13.63
CA ARG A 205 -21.89 4.50 -12.35
C ARG A 205 -22.98 3.44 -12.35
N ALA A 206 -23.76 3.35 -13.43
CA ALA A 206 -24.77 2.28 -13.57
C ALA A 206 -24.13 0.88 -13.53
N TYR A 207 -23.02 0.69 -14.25
CA TYR A 207 -22.27 -0.58 -14.21
C TYR A 207 -21.75 -0.91 -12.81
N ILE A 208 -21.11 0.05 -12.12
CA ILE A 208 -20.59 -0.14 -10.77
C ILE A 208 -21.70 -0.49 -9.79
N PHE A 209 -22.86 0.18 -9.87
CA PHE A 209 -24.02 -0.10 -9.04
C PHE A 209 -24.47 -1.55 -9.18
N HIS A 210 -24.76 -2.00 -10.41
CA HIS A 210 -25.19 -3.37 -10.66
C HIS A 210 -24.11 -4.40 -10.32
N HIS A 211 -22.84 -4.05 -10.54
CA HIS A 211 -21.73 -4.92 -10.17
C HIS A 211 -21.64 -5.08 -8.65
N ALA A 212 -21.71 -3.98 -7.88
CA ALA A 212 -21.68 -4.02 -6.42
C ALA A 212 -22.86 -4.83 -5.87
N TRP A 213 -24.09 -4.58 -6.37
CA TRP A 213 -25.28 -5.33 -5.99
C TRP A 213 -25.10 -6.84 -6.22
N ARG A 214 -24.58 -7.24 -7.39
CA ARG A 214 -24.32 -8.64 -7.74
C ARG A 214 -23.22 -9.25 -6.89
N GLN A 215 -22.17 -8.52 -6.57
CA GLN A 215 -21.08 -9.00 -5.71
C GLN A 215 -21.58 -9.31 -4.29
N VAL A 216 -22.58 -8.59 -3.78
CA VAL A 216 -23.21 -8.92 -2.50
C VAL A 216 -23.92 -10.28 -2.59
N LEU A 217 -24.70 -10.54 -3.63
CA LEU A 217 -25.34 -11.85 -3.84
C LEU A 217 -24.36 -13.01 -3.85
N ASP A 218 -23.20 -12.80 -4.52
CA ASP A 218 -22.20 -13.85 -4.72
C ASP A 218 -21.31 -14.09 -3.51
N LYS A 219 -21.10 -13.07 -2.67
CA LYS A 219 -20.02 -13.07 -1.67
C LYS A 219 -20.45 -12.79 -0.24
N PHE A 220 -21.69 -12.37 -0.01
CA PHE A 220 -22.14 -12.15 1.37
C PHE A 220 -22.08 -13.47 2.15
N TYR A 221 -21.66 -13.42 3.41
CA TYR A 221 -21.40 -14.62 4.20
C TYR A 221 -22.67 -15.47 4.47
N ASP A 222 -23.83 -14.84 4.47
CA ASP A 222 -25.13 -15.49 4.58
C ASP A 222 -25.82 -15.52 3.21
N PRO A 223 -25.96 -16.69 2.58
CA PRO A 223 -26.60 -16.80 1.26
C PRO A 223 -28.05 -16.35 1.23
N THR A 224 -28.75 -16.35 2.37
CA THR A 224 -30.12 -15.87 2.49
C THR A 224 -30.21 -14.36 2.67
N LEU A 225 -29.09 -13.67 2.75
CA LEU A 225 -29.01 -12.23 3.04
C LEU A 225 -29.82 -11.83 4.29
N ARG A 226 -29.86 -12.71 5.28
CA ARG A 226 -30.68 -12.55 6.48
C ARG A 226 -32.20 -12.35 6.21
N GLY A 227 -32.68 -12.85 5.11
CA GLY A 227 -34.09 -12.73 4.69
C GLY A 227 -34.43 -11.35 4.10
N MET A 228 -33.47 -10.52 3.74
CA MET A 228 -33.73 -9.21 3.12
C MET A 228 -34.15 -9.33 1.66
N ASP A 229 -35.06 -8.47 1.23
CA ASP A 229 -35.42 -8.31 -0.19
C ASP A 229 -34.39 -7.52 -0.97
N TRP A 230 -33.24 -8.14 -1.20
CA TRP A 230 -32.11 -7.52 -1.89
C TRP A 230 -32.43 -7.12 -3.35
N LYS A 231 -33.36 -7.83 -3.99
CA LYS A 231 -33.85 -7.49 -5.32
C LYS A 231 -34.74 -6.24 -5.30
N GLY A 232 -35.56 -6.10 -4.28
CA GLY A 232 -36.33 -4.86 -4.07
C GLY A 232 -35.45 -3.65 -3.87
N TYR A 233 -34.35 -3.79 -3.15
CA TYR A 233 -33.36 -2.72 -2.97
C TYR A 233 -32.65 -2.33 -4.27
N GLU A 234 -32.36 -3.26 -5.19
CA GLU A 234 -31.84 -2.92 -6.52
C GLU A 234 -32.78 -1.91 -7.21
N THR A 235 -34.06 -2.23 -7.26
CA THR A 235 -35.07 -1.36 -7.90
C THR A 235 -35.21 -0.01 -7.17
N ALA A 236 -35.24 -0.07 -5.83
CA ALA A 236 -35.41 1.15 -5.01
C ALA A 236 -34.25 2.15 -5.16
N TYR A 237 -33.04 1.68 -5.31
CA TYR A 237 -31.86 2.53 -5.43
C TYR A 237 -31.49 2.88 -6.89
N ALA A 238 -31.70 1.97 -7.86
CA ALA A 238 -31.39 2.22 -9.26
C ALA A 238 -32.11 3.45 -9.83
N ARG A 239 -33.27 3.80 -9.32
CA ARG A 239 -34.06 5.00 -9.73
C ARG A 239 -33.30 6.32 -9.51
N PHE A 240 -32.32 6.37 -8.62
CA PHE A 240 -31.53 7.55 -8.34
C PHE A 240 -30.40 7.77 -9.35
N LEU A 241 -29.92 6.71 -10.04
CA LEU A 241 -28.78 6.77 -10.96
C LEU A 241 -28.90 7.87 -12.02
N PRO A 242 -30.07 8.10 -12.68
CA PRO A 242 -30.18 9.17 -13.67
C PRO A 242 -30.02 10.59 -13.10
N HIS A 243 -30.17 10.74 -11.79
CA HIS A 243 -30.14 12.03 -11.10
C HIS A 243 -28.75 12.32 -10.47
N ILE A 244 -27.85 11.33 -10.43
CA ILE A 244 -26.52 11.45 -9.87
C ILE A 244 -25.51 11.85 -10.95
N ASN A 245 -24.89 13.01 -10.81
CA ASN A 245 -23.97 13.56 -11.78
C ASN A 245 -22.50 13.60 -11.29
N ASN A 246 -22.24 13.23 -10.03
CA ASN A 246 -20.90 13.21 -9.43
C ASN A 246 -20.67 11.94 -8.60
N ASN A 247 -19.41 11.66 -8.27
CA ASN A 247 -19.07 10.42 -7.57
C ASN A 247 -19.20 10.52 -6.05
N PHE A 248 -19.38 11.71 -5.47
CA PHE A 248 -19.64 11.86 -4.03
C PHE A 248 -21.07 11.39 -3.73
N ASP A 249 -22.07 11.91 -4.45
CA ASP A 249 -23.47 11.47 -4.31
C ASP A 249 -23.62 9.99 -4.67
N PHE A 250 -22.88 9.52 -5.68
CA PHE A 250 -22.85 8.11 -6.03
C PHE A 250 -22.32 7.22 -4.92
N GLN A 251 -21.23 7.62 -4.28
CA GLN A 251 -20.68 6.92 -3.13
C GLN A 251 -21.65 6.90 -1.95
N GLU A 252 -22.32 8.01 -1.69
CA GLU A 252 -23.33 8.10 -0.62
C GLU A 252 -24.47 7.11 -0.87
N MET A 253 -25.05 7.13 -2.07
CA MET A 253 -26.10 6.17 -2.46
C MET A 253 -25.65 4.73 -2.35
N LEU A 254 -24.41 4.39 -2.76
CA LEU A 254 -23.86 3.04 -2.57
C LEU A 254 -23.67 2.69 -1.10
N SER A 255 -23.25 3.65 -0.27
CA SER A 255 -23.12 3.44 1.17
C SER A 255 -24.45 3.15 1.83
N GLU A 256 -25.51 3.87 1.45
CA GLU A 256 -26.86 3.62 1.94
C GLU A 256 -27.35 2.23 1.51
N LEU A 257 -27.25 1.90 0.22
CA LEU A 257 -27.60 0.56 -0.28
C LEU A 257 -26.89 -0.56 0.49
N LEU A 258 -25.59 -0.42 0.69
CA LEU A 258 -24.79 -1.43 1.41
C LEU A 258 -25.07 -1.43 2.91
N GLY A 259 -25.54 -0.30 3.46
CA GLY A 259 -26.01 -0.18 4.84
C GLY A 259 -27.25 -1.02 5.14
N GLU A 260 -28.12 -1.22 4.14
CA GLU A 260 -29.32 -2.08 4.27
C GLU A 260 -28.98 -3.53 4.68
N LEU A 261 -27.75 -3.99 4.36
CA LEU A 261 -27.27 -5.30 4.80
C LEU A 261 -27.17 -5.44 6.31
N ASN A 262 -27.24 -4.33 7.05
CA ASN A 262 -27.07 -4.29 8.51
C ASN A 262 -25.86 -5.14 8.97
N GLY A 263 -24.79 -5.06 8.22
CA GLY A 263 -23.54 -5.80 8.44
C GLY A 263 -22.40 -4.87 8.85
N SER A 264 -21.47 -5.40 9.64
CA SER A 264 -20.25 -4.66 9.94
C SER A 264 -19.38 -4.53 8.68
N HIS A 265 -18.69 -3.38 8.54
CA HIS A 265 -17.78 -3.10 7.43
C HIS A 265 -18.41 -3.05 6.02
N THR A 266 -19.72 -2.81 5.95
CA THR A 266 -20.41 -2.52 4.68
C THR A 266 -20.39 -1.01 4.42
N GLY A 267 -20.33 -0.63 3.15
CA GLY A 267 -20.30 0.77 2.74
C GLY A 267 -19.44 1.02 1.51
N ALA A 268 -19.46 2.23 1.00
CA ALA A 268 -18.65 2.69 -0.11
C ALA A 268 -17.83 3.91 0.30
N ARG A 269 -16.70 4.12 -0.37
CA ARG A 269 -15.86 5.31 -0.16
C ARG A 269 -15.38 5.81 -1.52
N TYR A 270 -15.41 7.12 -1.68
CA TYR A 270 -14.81 7.78 -2.83
C TYR A 270 -13.69 8.71 -2.37
N ASN A 271 -12.49 8.48 -2.87
CA ASN A 271 -11.35 9.34 -2.63
C ASN A 271 -10.70 9.70 -3.97
N PRO A 272 -11.02 10.87 -4.53
CA PRO A 272 -10.50 11.30 -5.83
C PRO A 272 -9.01 11.62 -5.82
N GLY A 273 -8.39 11.64 -4.63
CA GLY A 273 -7.06 12.20 -4.44
C GLY A 273 -7.07 13.72 -4.47
N LEU A 274 -5.97 14.34 -4.08
CA LEU A 274 -5.80 15.78 -4.18
C LEU A 274 -5.38 16.13 -5.61
N THR A 275 -6.19 16.94 -6.30
CA THR A 275 -5.89 17.49 -7.61
C THR A 275 -5.48 18.94 -7.46
N GLY A 276 -4.21 19.21 -7.23
CA GLY A 276 -3.71 20.58 -7.10
C GLY A 276 -2.73 20.76 -5.94
N PRO A 277 -2.18 21.95 -5.76
CA PRO A 277 -1.28 22.24 -4.67
C PRO A 277 -2.01 22.26 -3.34
N GLU A 278 -1.47 21.52 -2.36
CA GLU A 278 -1.98 21.51 -1.01
C GLU A 278 -1.80 22.88 -0.33
N THR A 279 -2.86 23.38 0.32
CA THR A 279 -2.79 24.61 1.12
C THR A 279 -2.13 24.32 2.48
N ALA A 280 -1.13 25.09 2.80
CA ALA A 280 -0.41 24.96 4.07
C ALA A 280 -1.12 25.67 5.22
N SER A 281 -0.78 25.25 6.44
CA SER A 281 -1.18 25.87 7.69
C SER A 281 0.00 26.54 8.40
N LEU A 282 -0.28 27.61 9.10
CA LEU A 282 0.66 28.28 10.00
C LEU A 282 0.58 27.74 11.45
N GLY A 283 -0.33 26.82 11.74
CA GLY A 283 -0.50 26.26 13.09
C GLY A 283 -1.06 27.25 14.10
N ALA A 284 -1.99 28.09 13.68
CA ALA A 284 -2.67 29.06 14.53
C ALA A 284 -4.16 29.14 14.21
N PHE A 285 -4.94 29.60 15.18
CA PHE A 285 -6.32 30.06 14.97
C PHE A 285 -6.34 31.58 14.95
N PHE A 286 -7.17 32.13 14.12
CA PHE A 286 -7.30 33.56 13.93
C PHE A 286 -8.63 34.08 14.47
N ASP A 287 -8.63 35.31 14.97
CA ASP A 287 -9.79 36.00 15.50
C ASP A 287 -10.75 36.38 14.35
N ASN A 288 -11.84 35.66 14.22
CA ASN A 288 -12.86 35.89 13.19
C ASN A 288 -13.64 37.21 13.41
N ALA A 289 -13.57 37.79 14.58
CA ALA A 289 -14.21 39.09 14.89
C ALA A 289 -13.27 40.26 14.56
N TYR A 290 -12.01 40.02 14.20
CA TYR A 290 -11.09 41.08 13.87
C TYR A 290 -11.46 41.71 12.52
N THR A 291 -11.61 43.03 12.50
CA THR A 291 -12.09 43.78 11.31
C THR A 291 -11.01 44.61 10.63
N GLY A 292 -9.76 44.52 11.04
CA GLY A 292 -8.62 45.20 10.40
C GLY A 292 -7.98 44.40 9.29
N ASP A 293 -6.98 45.00 8.62
CA ASP A 293 -6.09 44.32 7.69
C ASP A 293 -5.19 43.30 8.42
N GLY A 294 -4.94 42.14 7.82
CA GLY A 294 -4.13 41.08 8.40
C GLY A 294 -4.92 40.00 9.14
N LEU A 295 -4.20 39.05 9.72
CA LEU A 295 -4.75 37.94 10.50
C LEU A 295 -4.34 38.11 11.96
N LYS A 296 -5.27 38.45 12.83
CA LYS A 296 -5.02 38.56 14.27
C LYS A 296 -5.02 37.16 14.88
N ILE A 297 -3.92 36.80 15.54
CA ILE A 297 -3.75 35.49 16.18
C ILE A 297 -4.59 35.41 17.46
N GLU A 298 -5.54 34.51 17.50
CA GLU A 298 -6.31 34.19 18.71
C GLU A 298 -5.63 33.09 19.53
N GLU A 299 -5.06 32.10 18.88
CA GLU A 299 -4.37 30.98 19.52
C GLU A 299 -3.24 30.42 18.64
N ILE A 300 -2.11 30.11 19.26
CA ILE A 300 -1.01 29.38 18.62
C ILE A 300 -1.07 27.91 19.06
N ILE A 301 -1.11 27.00 18.09
CA ILE A 301 -1.12 25.56 18.38
C ILE A 301 0.25 25.15 18.91
N ALA A 302 0.28 24.58 20.11
CA ALA A 302 1.51 24.10 20.75
C ALA A 302 2.28 23.11 19.84
N LYS A 303 3.60 23.21 19.82
CA LYS A 303 4.50 22.42 18.96
C LYS A 303 4.29 22.65 17.44
N GLY A 304 3.54 23.68 17.07
CA GLY A 304 3.31 24.10 15.69
C GLY A 304 4.39 25.05 15.16
N PRO A 305 4.27 25.52 13.90
CA PRO A 305 5.25 26.38 13.23
C PRO A 305 5.63 27.67 13.96
N LEU A 306 4.70 28.25 14.71
CA LEU A 306 4.88 29.51 15.42
C LEU A 306 5.38 29.35 16.87
N THR A 307 5.84 28.16 17.27
CA THR A 307 6.33 27.86 18.63
C THR A 307 7.84 27.64 18.66
N LEU A 308 8.60 28.28 17.79
CA LEU A 308 10.06 28.24 17.81
C LEU A 308 10.58 28.93 19.08
N ALA A 309 11.73 28.48 19.59
CA ALA A 309 12.29 28.94 20.86
C ALA A 309 12.58 30.45 20.88
N ASP A 310 12.91 31.02 19.73
CA ASP A 310 13.25 32.43 19.52
C ASP A 310 12.14 33.23 18.82
N SER A 311 10.96 32.62 18.63
CA SER A 311 9.80 33.29 18.03
C SER A 311 9.29 34.43 18.91
N GLN A 312 9.07 35.57 18.27
CA GLN A 312 8.42 36.74 18.88
C GLN A 312 6.89 36.74 18.67
N ILE A 313 6.39 35.80 17.86
CA ILE A 313 4.98 35.69 17.55
C ILE A 313 4.23 35.12 18.73
N LYS A 314 3.17 35.82 19.17
CA LYS A 314 2.30 35.43 20.29
C LYS A 314 0.85 35.72 20.00
N LYS A 315 -0.07 35.23 20.86
CA LYS A 315 -1.47 35.59 20.84
C LYS A 315 -1.63 37.12 20.81
N GLY A 316 -2.51 37.61 19.96
CA GLY A 316 -2.79 39.02 19.74
C GLY A 316 -1.94 39.70 18.67
N CYS A 317 -0.81 39.09 18.23
CA CYS A 317 -0.07 39.58 17.07
C CYS A 317 -0.92 39.51 15.81
N ILE A 318 -0.62 40.41 14.87
CA ILE A 318 -1.32 40.48 13.57
C ILE A 318 -0.31 40.18 12.46
N ILE A 319 -0.58 39.14 11.68
CA ILE A 319 0.21 38.82 10.49
C ILE A 319 -0.31 39.73 9.37
N GLU A 320 0.49 40.74 9.02
CA GLU A 320 0.11 41.76 8.03
C GLU A 320 0.41 41.29 6.59
N LYS A 321 1.49 40.46 6.40
CA LYS A 321 1.90 39.95 5.08
C LYS A 321 2.40 38.52 5.15
N ILE A 322 2.23 37.80 4.05
CA ILE A 322 2.86 36.51 3.79
C ILE A 322 3.71 36.64 2.52
N ASP A 323 5.01 36.32 2.60
CA ASP A 323 5.99 36.45 1.50
C ASP A 323 5.91 37.83 0.81
N GLY A 324 5.77 38.89 1.62
CA GLY A 324 5.68 40.30 1.14
C GLY A 324 4.30 40.70 0.64
N THR A 325 3.37 39.77 0.43
CA THR A 325 2.00 40.09 -0.04
C THR A 325 1.12 40.48 1.13
N PRO A 326 0.52 41.70 1.13
CA PRO A 326 -0.33 42.17 2.22
C PRO A 326 -1.66 41.42 2.25
N ILE A 327 -2.13 41.14 3.45
CA ILE A 327 -3.42 40.52 3.72
C ILE A 327 -4.42 41.65 3.99
N LYS A 328 -5.37 41.85 3.09
CA LYS A 328 -6.41 42.85 3.24
C LYS A 328 -7.61 42.29 3.99
N LYS A 329 -8.33 43.18 4.67
CA LYS A 329 -9.62 42.86 5.27
C LYS A 329 -10.51 42.15 4.24
N ASP A 330 -11.21 41.12 4.67
CA ASP A 330 -12.14 40.32 3.88
C ASP A 330 -11.52 39.63 2.63
N ALA A 331 -10.18 39.67 2.46
CA ALA A 331 -9.49 38.95 1.40
C ALA A 331 -9.24 37.49 1.80
N ASP A 332 -9.40 36.62 0.81
CA ASP A 332 -8.98 35.21 0.95
C ASP A 332 -7.44 35.12 0.98
N TYR A 333 -6.89 34.71 2.12
CA TYR A 333 -5.44 34.53 2.31
C TYR A 333 -4.93 33.11 1.98
N TYR A 334 -5.82 32.14 1.83
CA TYR A 334 -5.42 30.76 1.54
C TYR A 334 -4.58 30.59 0.26
N PRO A 335 -4.81 31.37 -0.81
CA PRO A 335 -3.94 31.33 -1.99
C PRO A 335 -2.46 31.62 -1.69
N LEU A 336 -2.16 32.46 -0.68
CA LEU A 336 -0.80 32.78 -0.25
C LEU A 336 -0.08 31.57 0.38
N LEU A 337 -0.84 30.60 0.86
CA LEU A 337 -0.34 29.37 1.48
C LEU A 337 -0.44 28.13 0.56
N SER A 338 -1.02 28.31 -0.63
CA SER A 338 -1.16 27.21 -1.60
C SER A 338 0.20 26.75 -2.11
N GLY A 339 0.45 25.42 -2.04
CA GLY A 339 1.72 24.81 -2.42
C GLY A 339 2.90 25.14 -1.49
N LYS A 340 2.63 25.64 -0.28
CA LYS A 340 3.66 26.01 0.71
C LYS A 340 3.91 24.97 1.78
N VAL A 341 3.24 23.82 1.75
CA VAL A 341 3.48 22.73 2.71
C VAL A 341 4.96 22.35 2.73
N GLY A 342 5.54 22.36 3.95
CA GLY A 342 6.95 22.05 4.16
C GLY A 342 7.93 23.13 3.71
N LYS A 343 7.45 24.23 3.14
CA LYS A 343 8.29 25.37 2.71
C LYS A 343 8.36 26.45 3.79
N LYS A 344 9.44 27.20 3.75
CA LYS A 344 9.58 28.40 4.57
C LYS A 344 8.79 29.54 3.95
N VAL A 345 8.04 30.25 4.78
CA VAL A 345 7.30 31.46 4.42
C VAL A 345 7.75 32.60 5.32
N MET A 346 7.83 33.81 4.77
CA MET A 346 8.15 35.01 5.53
C MET A 346 6.87 35.67 6.00
N LEU A 347 6.74 35.89 7.30
CA LEU A 347 5.60 36.57 7.92
C LEU A 347 6.05 37.97 8.34
N SER A 348 5.36 39.04 7.86
CA SER A 348 5.50 40.38 8.43
C SER A 348 4.43 40.54 9.51
N VAL A 349 4.85 40.78 10.72
CA VAL A 349 4.00 40.73 11.93
C VAL A 349 4.01 42.06 12.64
N TYR A 350 2.84 42.49 13.10
CA TYR A 350 2.67 43.63 14.01
C TYR A 350 2.24 43.14 15.39
N ASP A 351 2.96 43.53 16.42
CA ASP A 351 2.57 43.32 17.82
C ASP A 351 1.88 44.59 18.39
N PRO A 352 0.57 44.54 18.61
CA PRO A 352 -0.16 45.70 19.13
C PRO A 352 0.27 46.10 20.55
N THR A 353 0.83 45.15 21.32
CA THR A 353 1.25 45.41 22.72
C THR A 353 2.54 46.21 22.76
N SER A 354 3.55 45.79 22.02
CA SER A 354 4.83 46.52 21.94
C SER A 354 4.85 47.61 20.89
N LYS A 355 3.84 47.66 20.00
CA LYS A 355 3.74 48.54 18.84
C LYS A 355 4.89 48.35 17.85
N GLN A 356 5.52 47.19 17.83
CA GLN A 356 6.64 46.86 16.97
C GLN A 356 6.18 46.04 15.74
N ARG A 357 6.91 46.20 14.65
CA ARG A 357 6.81 45.35 13.46
C ARG A 357 8.10 44.62 13.29
N PHE A 358 7.98 43.34 12.97
CA PHE A 358 9.12 42.47 12.71
C PHE A 358 8.78 41.44 11.61
N GLU A 359 9.80 40.79 11.10
CA GLU A 359 9.65 39.71 10.16
C GLU A 359 10.17 38.42 10.75
N GLU A 360 9.45 37.33 10.54
CA GLU A 360 9.84 36.01 11.03
C GLU A 360 9.58 34.95 9.94
N GLN A 361 10.59 34.08 9.76
CA GLN A 361 10.50 32.99 8.79
C GLN A 361 10.05 31.71 9.49
N VAL A 362 8.94 31.14 9.05
CA VAL A 362 8.38 29.92 9.61
C VAL A 362 8.24 28.83 8.55
N LYS A 363 8.32 27.57 8.96
CA LYS A 363 8.10 26.44 8.06
C LYS A 363 6.62 26.02 8.17
N ALA A 364 5.85 26.31 7.13
CA ALA A 364 4.42 25.96 7.08
C ALA A 364 4.21 24.44 7.02
N ILE A 365 3.16 23.96 7.67
CA ILE A 365 2.81 22.53 7.78
C ILE A 365 1.56 22.20 6.95
N SER A 366 1.30 20.90 6.75
CA SER A 366 0.05 20.44 6.15
C SER A 366 -1.13 20.55 7.14
N ASN A 367 -2.35 20.57 6.61
CA ASN A 367 -3.55 20.48 7.45
C ASN A 367 -3.61 19.14 8.22
N GLY A 368 -3.06 18.06 7.66
CA GLY A 368 -2.94 16.79 8.35
C GLY A 368 -1.99 16.85 9.56
N GLU A 369 -0.86 17.54 9.43
CA GLU A 369 0.06 17.78 10.56
C GLU A 369 -0.60 18.66 11.63
N GLN A 370 -1.31 19.72 11.23
CA GLN A 370 -2.08 20.55 12.17
C GLN A 370 -3.13 19.71 12.94
N SER A 371 -3.90 18.89 12.22
CA SER A 371 -4.88 17.99 12.83
C SER A 371 -4.23 17.03 13.82
N ASN A 372 -3.04 16.52 13.51
CA ASN A 372 -2.28 15.69 14.45
C ASN A 372 -1.84 16.42 15.71
N LEU A 373 -1.45 17.70 15.61
CA LEU A 373 -1.11 18.52 16.78
C LEU A 373 -2.34 18.73 17.67
N LEU A 374 -3.48 19.04 17.07
CA LEU A 374 -4.75 19.22 17.79
C LEU A 374 -5.21 17.91 18.46
N TYR A 375 -5.05 16.78 17.77
CA TYR A 375 -5.36 15.47 18.31
C TYR A 375 -4.49 15.12 19.53
N LYS A 376 -3.17 15.38 19.46
CA LYS A 376 -2.26 15.20 20.60
C LYS A 376 -2.65 16.09 21.78
N ARG A 377 -3.00 17.35 21.52
CA ARG A 377 -3.52 18.26 22.54
C ARG A 377 -4.77 17.71 23.22
N TRP A 378 -5.70 17.14 22.43
CA TRP A 378 -6.90 16.51 22.98
C TRP A 378 -6.55 15.34 23.92
N ILE A 379 -5.60 14.47 23.55
CA ILE A 379 -5.13 13.38 24.41
C ILE A 379 -4.49 13.93 25.69
N GLU A 380 -3.63 14.95 25.59
CA GLU A 380 -2.99 15.61 26.75
C GLU A 380 -4.07 16.17 27.68
N ASN A 381 -5.09 16.87 27.19
CA ASN A 381 -6.19 17.37 27.96
C ASN A 381 -7.02 16.26 28.65
N CYS A 382 -7.23 15.14 27.99
CA CYS A 382 -7.88 13.96 28.59
C CYS A 382 -7.04 13.39 29.74
N GLN A 383 -5.71 13.26 29.53
CA GLN A 383 -4.78 12.82 30.59
C GLN A 383 -4.81 13.73 31.79
N GLU A 384 -4.68 15.05 31.59
CA GLU A 384 -4.73 16.05 32.67
C GLU A 384 -6.05 16.02 33.39
N THR A 385 -7.16 15.89 32.67
CA THR A 385 -8.50 15.81 33.24
C THR A 385 -8.64 14.60 34.16
N VAL A 386 -8.23 13.41 33.67
CA VAL A 386 -8.28 12.18 34.47
C VAL A 386 -7.36 12.28 35.70
N ASP A 387 -6.16 12.80 35.53
CA ASP A 387 -5.21 12.98 36.63
C ASP A 387 -5.76 13.90 37.69
N LYS A 388 -6.32 15.05 37.29
CA LYS A 388 -6.95 16.03 38.20
C LYS A 388 -8.17 15.44 38.93
N LEU A 389 -9.10 14.81 38.21
CA LEU A 389 -10.31 14.26 38.80
C LEU A 389 -10.05 13.08 39.74
N SER A 390 -8.98 12.32 39.49
CA SER A 390 -8.58 11.16 40.30
C SER A 390 -7.57 11.51 41.40
N ASN A 391 -7.18 12.77 41.57
CA ASN A 391 -6.07 13.18 42.43
C ASN A 391 -4.78 12.37 42.13
N GLY A 392 -4.47 12.18 40.86
CA GLY A 392 -3.28 11.45 40.41
C GLY A 392 -3.34 9.92 40.52
N GLN A 393 -4.48 9.34 40.92
CA GLN A 393 -4.57 7.91 41.20
C GLN A 393 -4.85 7.04 39.95
N ILE A 394 -5.49 7.63 38.93
CA ILE A 394 -5.85 6.91 37.67
C ILE A 394 -5.01 7.46 36.54
N GLY A 395 -4.45 6.55 35.74
CA GLY A 395 -3.78 6.87 34.50
C GLY A 395 -4.76 6.89 33.31
N TYR A 396 -4.32 7.52 32.22
CA TYR A 396 -5.08 7.53 30.97
C TYR A 396 -4.14 7.22 29.81
N VAL A 397 -4.59 6.36 28.88
CA VAL A 397 -3.93 6.09 27.62
C VAL A 397 -4.97 5.97 26.50
N HIS A 398 -4.69 6.60 25.36
CA HIS A 398 -5.56 6.54 24.21
C HIS A 398 -4.98 5.64 23.12
N VAL A 399 -5.83 4.80 22.54
CA VAL A 399 -5.49 3.87 21.44
C VAL A 399 -6.06 4.44 20.15
N ARG A 400 -5.23 5.11 19.36
CA ARG A 400 -5.65 5.75 18.12
C ARG A 400 -6.10 4.75 17.04
N GLY A 401 -5.54 3.56 17.06
CA GLY A 401 -5.85 2.50 16.10
C GLY A 401 -5.23 1.18 16.51
N MET A 402 -5.75 0.08 16.00
CA MET A 402 -5.28 -1.28 16.32
C MET A 402 -4.05 -1.61 15.49
N ASN A 403 -2.91 -0.99 15.83
CA ASN A 403 -1.63 -1.14 15.13
C ASN A 403 -0.45 -1.19 16.10
N SER A 404 0.74 -1.50 15.59
CA SER A 404 1.96 -1.62 16.40
C SER A 404 2.38 -0.30 17.06
N GLU A 405 2.03 0.85 16.49
CA GLU A 405 2.37 2.15 17.08
C GLU A 405 1.54 2.40 18.33
N SER A 406 0.22 2.22 18.25
CA SER A 406 -0.67 2.33 19.41
C SER A 406 -0.36 1.28 20.47
N PHE A 407 -0.02 0.05 20.09
CA PHE A 407 0.43 -0.97 21.04
C PHE A 407 1.66 -0.51 21.84
N ARG A 408 2.67 0.02 21.15
CA ARG A 408 3.88 0.55 21.81
C ARG A 408 3.57 1.72 22.75
N GLU A 409 2.64 2.61 22.35
CA GLU A 409 2.21 3.72 23.22
C GLU A 409 1.55 3.20 24.48
N VAL A 410 0.61 2.25 24.37
CA VAL A 410 -0.04 1.61 25.53
C VAL A 410 0.99 0.94 26.42
N TYR A 411 1.89 0.14 25.84
CA TYR A 411 2.93 -0.58 26.57
C TYR A 411 3.85 0.40 27.34
N SER A 412 4.32 1.44 26.65
CA SER A 412 5.16 2.48 27.26
C SER A 412 4.44 3.26 28.36
N ALA A 413 3.16 3.56 28.17
CA ALA A 413 2.35 4.25 29.16
C ALA A 413 2.12 3.40 30.41
N LEU A 414 1.77 2.13 30.25
CA LEU A 414 1.52 1.23 31.38
C LEU A 414 2.77 0.99 32.22
N LEU A 415 3.91 0.74 31.56
CA LEU A 415 5.19 0.49 32.27
C LEU A 415 5.91 1.75 32.73
N GLY A 416 5.57 2.92 32.13
CA GLY A 416 6.14 4.23 32.47
C GLY A 416 5.23 5.07 33.36
N ARG A 417 4.57 6.08 32.78
CA ARG A 417 3.79 7.11 33.52
C ARG A 417 2.63 6.56 34.34
N CYS A 418 2.08 5.40 33.98
CA CYS A 418 0.97 4.78 34.69
C CYS A 418 1.40 3.71 35.70
N ARG A 419 2.70 3.37 35.80
CA ARG A 419 3.20 2.25 36.62
C ARG A 419 2.75 2.28 38.08
N ASN A 420 2.70 3.46 38.67
CA ASN A 420 2.36 3.64 40.09
C ASN A 420 0.90 4.10 40.29
N LYS A 421 0.07 4.12 39.25
CA LYS A 421 -1.34 4.43 39.33
C LYS A 421 -2.13 3.23 39.83
N LYS A 422 -3.25 3.47 40.53
CA LYS A 422 -4.13 2.39 41.05
C LYS A 422 -4.95 1.73 39.92
N ALA A 423 -5.25 2.48 38.87
CA ALA A 423 -5.98 2.01 37.70
C ALA A 423 -5.58 2.81 36.47
N VAL A 424 -5.95 2.29 35.28
CA VAL A 424 -5.71 2.97 34.00
C VAL A 424 -6.97 2.90 33.15
N ILE A 425 -7.36 4.04 32.59
CA ILE A 425 -8.38 4.14 31.56
C ILE A 425 -7.67 3.94 30.21
N VAL A 426 -8.08 2.90 29.46
CA VAL A 426 -7.64 2.66 28.08
C VAL A 426 -8.78 3.09 27.17
N ASP A 427 -8.63 4.23 26.50
CA ASP A 427 -9.62 4.82 25.62
C ASP A 427 -9.39 4.37 24.18
N THR A 428 -10.35 3.68 23.60
CA THR A 428 -10.30 3.10 22.25
C THR A 428 -11.23 3.78 21.24
N ARG A 429 -11.78 4.93 21.61
CA ARG A 429 -12.75 5.67 20.76
C ARG A 429 -12.05 6.37 19.59
#